data_fe93918072d87e9306aaa591725b2ffa
#
_entry.id   fe93918072d87e9306aaa591725b2ffa
#
_cell.length_a   1.000
_cell.length_b   1.000
_cell.length_c   1.000
_cell.angle_alpha   90.00
_cell.angle_beta   90.00
_cell.angle_gamma   90.00
#
_symmetry.space_group_name_H-M   'P 1'
#
loop_
_entity.id
_entity.type
_entity.pdbx_description
1 polymer ?
#
loop_
_entity_poly.entity_id
_entity_poly.type
_entity_poly.pdbx_seq_one_letter_code
_entity_poly.pdbx_strand_id
1 'polypeptide(L)'
;MRIRLDIAYDGTHFRGWAKQPTLRTVQGTLEAALARIVGSDVQFVVAGRTDAGVHAVGQVAHVDLDEAQWSRIESRQGRAPQDPAASIARRMRGVLGAYPDATVTRSSVAPDGFDARFSAVWRRYRYRLADSTAGYDPLRRHDTTAHRGV
;
A
#
# COMPACT_ATOMS: atom_id res chain seq x y z
N MET A 1 13.92 -7.75 -11.21
CA MET A 1 14.29 -6.93 -9.99
C MET A 1 13.14 -6.96 -9.01
N ARG A 2 13.38 -7.43 -7.77
CA ARG A 2 12.35 -7.40 -6.70
C ARG A 2 12.40 -6.08 -5.93
N ILE A 3 11.27 -5.42 -5.80
CA ILE A 3 11.10 -4.14 -5.11
C ILE A 3 10.21 -4.34 -3.89
N ARG A 4 10.70 -3.94 -2.72
CA ARG A 4 9.91 -3.84 -1.49
C ARG A 4 9.16 -2.50 -1.48
N LEU A 5 7.90 -2.54 -1.08
CA LEU A 5 7.02 -1.39 -0.94
C LEU A 5 6.50 -1.32 0.49
N ASP A 6 6.72 -0.19 1.15
CA ASP A 6 6.08 0.15 2.41
C ASP A 6 4.86 1.03 2.10
N ILE A 7 3.69 0.68 2.63
CA ILE A 7 2.40 1.18 2.15
C ILE A 7 1.54 1.62 3.34
N ALA A 8 0.82 2.72 3.16
CA ALA A 8 -0.19 3.18 4.10
C ALA A 8 -1.51 3.46 3.38
N TYR A 9 -2.64 3.20 4.04
CA TYR A 9 -3.96 3.48 3.48
C TYR A 9 -5.03 3.69 4.54
N ASP A 10 -5.96 4.58 4.22
CA ASP A 10 -7.27 4.69 4.84
C ASP A 10 -8.22 3.72 4.12
N GLY A 11 -8.59 2.64 4.80
CA GLY A 11 -9.39 1.56 4.21
C GLY A 11 -10.89 1.87 4.09
N THR A 12 -11.36 3.03 4.54
CA THR A 12 -12.78 3.37 4.64
C THR A 12 -13.56 3.11 3.34
N HIS A 13 -13.00 3.50 2.20
CA HIS A 13 -13.62 3.36 0.89
C HIS A 13 -13.03 2.23 0.04
N PHE A 14 -12.27 1.34 0.65
CA PHE A 14 -11.75 0.13 0.00
C PHE A 14 -12.53 -1.12 0.43
N ARG A 15 -12.73 -2.02 -0.52
CA ARG A 15 -13.29 -3.37 -0.29
C ARG A 15 -12.20 -4.37 0.05
N GLY A 16 -11.28 -3.98 0.94
CA GLY A 16 -10.13 -4.76 1.36
C GLY A 16 -8.91 -4.58 0.49
N TRP A 17 -7.88 -5.36 0.83
CA TRP A 17 -6.62 -5.35 0.08
C TRP A 17 -6.74 -6.02 -1.27
N ALA A 18 -7.23 -7.27 -1.32
CA ALA A 18 -7.11 -8.15 -2.47
C ALA A 18 -7.87 -7.64 -3.70
N LYS A 19 -7.19 -7.59 -4.83
CA LYS A 19 -7.76 -7.17 -6.12
C LYS A 19 -8.99 -8.03 -6.47
N GLN A 20 -10.05 -7.36 -6.90
CA GLN A 20 -11.31 -7.96 -7.33
C GLN A 20 -11.78 -7.28 -8.64
N PRO A 21 -12.47 -7.97 -9.55
CA PRO A 21 -12.77 -7.45 -10.88
C PRO A 21 -13.58 -6.15 -10.90
N THR A 22 -14.53 -6.00 -9.98
CA THR A 22 -15.51 -4.90 -9.99
C THR A 22 -15.45 -4.00 -8.76
N LEU A 23 -14.59 -4.32 -7.80
CA LEU A 23 -14.53 -3.59 -6.53
C LEU A 23 -13.24 -2.78 -6.43
N ARG A 24 -13.35 -1.61 -5.82
CA ARG A 24 -12.19 -0.77 -5.51
C ARG A 24 -11.42 -1.37 -4.33
N THR A 25 -10.19 -1.79 -4.58
CA THR A 25 -9.31 -2.43 -3.59
C THR A 25 -7.96 -1.72 -3.53
N VAL A 26 -7.26 -1.86 -2.42
CA VAL A 26 -5.93 -1.24 -2.23
C VAL A 26 -4.95 -1.78 -3.27
N GLN A 27 -4.87 -3.11 -3.42
CA GLN A 27 -3.99 -3.77 -4.40
C GLN A 27 -4.30 -3.30 -5.82
N GLY A 28 -5.57 -3.30 -6.23
CA GLY A 28 -5.95 -2.89 -7.59
C GLY A 28 -5.59 -1.43 -7.88
N THR A 29 -5.79 -0.54 -6.92
CA THR A 29 -5.44 0.88 -7.05
C THR A 29 -3.93 1.09 -7.18
N LEU A 30 -3.12 0.43 -6.34
CA LEU A 30 -1.67 0.58 -6.36
C LEU A 30 -1.02 -0.11 -7.56
N GLU A 31 -1.51 -1.28 -7.96
CA GLU A 31 -1.04 -1.98 -9.16
C GLU A 31 -1.31 -1.16 -10.42
N ALA A 32 -2.50 -0.57 -10.55
CA ALA A 32 -2.84 0.32 -11.66
C ALA A 32 -1.93 1.57 -11.71
N ALA A 33 -1.60 2.14 -10.56
CA ALA A 33 -0.69 3.28 -10.49
C ALA A 33 0.74 2.90 -10.93
N LEU A 34 1.26 1.76 -10.49
CA LEU A 34 2.59 1.30 -10.89
C LEU A 34 2.63 0.88 -12.36
N ALA A 35 1.59 0.20 -12.85
CA ALA A 35 1.47 -0.20 -14.25
C ALA A 35 1.57 0.99 -15.22
N ARG A 36 0.99 2.15 -14.86
CA ARG A 36 1.16 3.40 -15.65
C ARG A 36 2.60 3.89 -15.72
N ILE A 37 3.40 3.59 -14.70
CA ILE A 37 4.81 4.01 -14.63
C ILE A 37 5.69 3.06 -15.44
N VAL A 38 5.48 1.75 -15.27
CA VAL A 38 6.33 0.71 -15.88
C VAL A 38 5.81 0.26 -17.25
N GLY A 39 4.58 0.63 -17.61
CA GLY A 39 4.01 0.44 -18.94
C GLY A 39 3.40 -0.93 -19.22
N SER A 40 3.27 -1.78 -18.22
CA SER A 40 2.61 -3.08 -18.30
C SER A 40 2.09 -3.48 -16.91
N ASP A 41 1.24 -4.51 -16.86
CA ASP A 41 0.64 -4.99 -15.64
C ASP A 41 1.70 -5.50 -14.66
N VAL A 42 1.42 -5.31 -13.38
CA VAL A 42 2.23 -5.77 -12.26
C VAL A 42 1.34 -6.51 -11.26
N GLN A 43 1.96 -7.35 -10.42
CA GLN A 43 1.27 -8.06 -9.36
C GLN A 43 2.00 -7.89 -8.03
N PHE A 44 1.28 -7.45 -7.00
CA PHE A 44 1.82 -7.31 -5.66
C PHE A 44 1.61 -8.57 -4.83
N VAL A 45 2.67 -8.95 -4.11
CA VAL A 45 2.61 -9.96 -3.05
C VAL A 45 2.66 -9.21 -1.72
N VAL A 46 1.65 -9.40 -0.88
CA VAL A 46 1.48 -8.65 0.37
C VAL A 46 1.84 -9.49 1.60
N ALA A 47 2.35 -8.83 2.64
CA ALA A 47 2.68 -9.48 3.92
C ALA A 47 1.44 -10.06 4.61
N GLY A 48 0.30 -9.36 4.53
CA GLY A 48 -0.98 -9.83 5.06
C GLY A 48 -2.13 -9.04 4.45
N ARG A 49 -3.15 -9.75 3.97
CA ARG A 49 -4.37 -9.12 3.45
C ARG A 49 -5.14 -8.48 4.58
N THR A 50 -5.79 -7.36 4.30
CA THR A 50 -6.73 -6.70 5.21
C THR A 50 -8.13 -6.73 4.61
N ASP A 51 -9.15 -6.79 5.46
CA ASP A 51 -10.55 -6.81 5.06
C ASP A 51 -11.07 -5.40 4.72
N ALA A 52 -12.29 -5.33 4.19
CA ALA A 52 -12.94 -4.07 3.85
C ALA A 52 -12.99 -3.13 5.05
N GLY A 53 -12.64 -1.85 4.83
CA GLY A 53 -12.64 -0.82 5.85
C GLY A 53 -11.41 -0.82 6.79
N VAL A 54 -10.53 -1.80 6.72
CA VAL A 54 -9.33 -1.88 7.57
C VAL A 54 -8.26 -0.92 7.05
N HIS A 55 -7.71 -0.10 7.96
CA HIS A 55 -6.61 0.82 7.68
C HIS A 55 -5.25 0.15 7.87
N ALA A 56 -4.21 0.72 7.29
CA ALA A 56 -2.84 0.33 7.58
C ALA A 56 -1.91 1.56 7.60
N VAL A 57 -1.00 1.60 8.56
CA VAL A 57 0.06 2.61 8.65
C VAL A 57 1.41 2.06 8.18
N GLY A 58 1.54 0.74 8.07
CA GLY A 58 2.78 0.06 7.73
C GLY A 58 2.55 -1.31 7.10
N GLN A 59 1.74 -1.39 6.04
CA GLN A 59 1.61 -2.57 5.21
C GLN A 59 2.87 -2.74 4.37
N VAL A 60 3.27 -3.99 4.13
CA VAL A 60 4.42 -4.31 3.28
C VAL A 60 3.99 -5.21 2.13
N ALA A 61 4.47 -4.88 0.94
CA ALA A 61 4.33 -5.71 -0.24
C ALA A 61 5.65 -5.79 -1.00
N HIS A 62 5.74 -6.73 -1.94
CA HIS A 62 6.78 -6.69 -2.97
C HIS A 62 6.16 -6.85 -4.35
N VAL A 63 6.92 -6.42 -5.34
CA VAL A 63 6.63 -6.60 -6.76
C VAL A 63 7.89 -7.04 -7.47
N ASP A 64 7.77 -8.00 -8.38
CA ASP A 64 8.84 -8.39 -9.27
C ASP A 64 8.67 -7.65 -10.61
N LEU A 65 9.66 -6.83 -10.93
CA LEU A 65 9.73 -6.11 -12.20
C LEU A 65 10.66 -6.87 -13.16
N ASP A 66 10.18 -7.09 -14.37
CA ASP A 66 11.01 -7.61 -15.45
C ASP A 66 12.04 -6.57 -15.92
N GLU A 67 12.91 -6.97 -16.85
CA GLU A 67 13.99 -6.11 -17.36
C GLU A 67 13.44 -4.87 -18.08
N ALA A 68 12.38 -5.03 -18.87
CA ALA A 68 11.79 -3.91 -19.60
C ALA A 68 11.11 -2.91 -18.66
N GLN A 69 10.39 -3.41 -17.65
CA GLN A 69 9.78 -2.59 -16.60
C GLN A 69 10.82 -1.85 -15.78
N TRP A 70 11.91 -2.53 -15.40
CA TRP A 70 13.00 -1.93 -14.63
C TRP A 70 13.73 -0.86 -15.43
N SER A 71 14.04 -1.12 -16.69
CA SER A 71 14.67 -0.13 -17.59
C SER A 71 13.86 1.15 -17.72
N ARG A 72 12.53 1.08 -17.67
CA ARG A 72 11.67 2.28 -17.66
C ARG A 72 11.78 3.09 -16.37
N ILE A 73 12.09 2.45 -15.26
CA ILE A 73 12.36 3.15 -14.01
C ILE A 73 13.70 3.87 -14.09
N GLU A 74 14.74 3.21 -14.58
CA GLU A 74 16.08 3.75 -14.71
C GLU A 74 16.16 4.89 -15.73
N SER A 75 15.55 4.73 -16.90
CA SER A 75 15.62 5.71 -18.01
C SER A 75 14.96 7.06 -17.70
N ARG A 76 14.04 7.11 -16.76
CA ARG A 76 13.30 8.31 -16.38
C ARG A 76 13.84 8.99 -15.12
N GLN A 77 15.12 8.79 -14.81
CA GLN A 77 15.77 9.52 -13.74
C GLN A 77 16.06 10.96 -14.20
N GLY A 78 15.74 11.92 -13.33
CA GLY A 78 16.11 13.31 -13.54
C GLY A 78 17.62 13.51 -13.38
N ARG A 79 18.09 14.77 -13.52
CA ARG A 79 19.52 15.16 -13.45
C ARG A 79 20.27 14.81 -12.16
N ALA A 80 19.58 14.52 -11.05
CA ALA A 80 20.22 14.14 -9.80
C ALA A 80 20.35 12.60 -9.72
N PRO A 81 21.51 12.08 -9.30
CA PRO A 81 21.67 10.66 -9.04
C PRO A 81 20.73 10.26 -7.89
N GLN A 82 19.66 9.55 -8.21
CA GLN A 82 18.72 9.03 -7.24
C GLN A 82 18.65 7.52 -7.41
N ASP A 83 18.49 6.81 -6.29
CA ASP A 83 18.20 5.39 -6.31
C ASP A 83 16.92 5.14 -7.15
N PRO A 84 17.00 4.39 -8.27
CA PRO A 84 15.86 4.08 -9.10
C PRO A 84 14.70 3.48 -8.31
N ALA A 85 14.99 2.54 -7.43
CA ALA A 85 14.00 1.89 -6.60
C ALA A 85 13.28 2.88 -5.67
N ALA A 86 14.01 3.79 -5.03
CA ALA A 86 13.43 4.83 -4.17
C ALA A 86 12.55 5.81 -4.95
N SER A 87 12.81 6.02 -6.25
CA SER A 87 12.02 6.90 -7.10
C SER A 87 10.59 6.38 -7.35
N ILE A 88 10.36 5.08 -7.24
CA ILE A 88 9.06 4.45 -7.48
C ILE A 88 7.98 5.02 -6.55
N ALA A 89 8.24 5.09 -5.24
CA ALA A 89 7.29 5.63 -4.28
C ALA A 89 6.90 7.08 -4.61
N ARG A 90 7.87 7.92 -4.97
CA ARG A 90 7.62 9.31 -5.37
C ARG A 90 6.76 9.39 -6.63
N ARG A 91 7.08 8.59 -7.66
CA ARG A 91 6.32 8.57 -8.92
C ARG A 91 4.90 8.07 -8.70
N MET A 92 4.72 7.04 -7.89
CA MET A 92 3.39 6.53 -7.54
C MET A 92 2.56 7.58 -6.83
N ARG A 93 3.13 8.35 -5.90
CA ARG A 93 2.42 9.48 -5.27
C ARG A 93 1.96 10.51 -6.31
N GLY A 94 2.77 10.81 -7.31
CA GLY A 94 2.38 11.70 -8.40
C GLY A 94 1.20 11.18 -9.23
N VAL A 95 1.15 9.87 -9.46
CA VAL A 95 0.03 9.22 -10.20
C VAL A 95 -1.24 9.14 -9.36
N LEU A 96 -1.11 8.88 -8.05
CA LEU A 96 -2.24 8.71 -7.13
C LEU A 96 -2.91 10.05 -6.77
N GLY A 97 -2.22 11.17 -6.94
CA GLY A 97 -2.75 12.51 -6.67
C GLY A 97 -2.36 13.10 -5.33
N ALA A 98 -2.87 14.30 -5.04
CA ALA A 98 -2.43 15.10 -3.89
C ALA A 98 -2.89 14.55 -2.53
N TYR A 99 -4.06 13.91 -2.48
CA TYR A 99 -4.65 13.41 -1.23
C TYR A 99 -5.20 11.99 -1.42
N PRO A 100 -4.34 11.03 -1.77
CA PRO A 100 -4.79 9.66 -1.98
C PRO A 100 -5.13 8.99 -0.65
N ASP A 101 -6.12 8.11 -0.66
CA ASP A 101 -6.45 7.24 0.48
C ASP A 101 -5.58 5.97 0.55
N ALA A 102 -4.70 5.76 -0.44
CA ALA A 102 -3.62 4.77 -0.39
C ALA A 102 -2.34 5.35 -1.00
N THR A 103 -1.20 5.07 -0.39
CA THR A 103 0.09 5.58 -0.84
C THR A 103 1.23 4.60 -0.58
N VAL A 104 2.24 4.63 -1.44
CA VAL A 104 3.54 4.00 -1.16
C VAL A 104 4.41 5.04 -0.46
N THR A 105 4.72 4.78 0.80
CA THR A 105 5.52 5.70 1.64
C THR A 105 7.01 5.57 1.33
N ARG A 106 7.45 4.35 1.02
CA ARG A 106 8.83 4.02 0.68
C ARG A 106 8.90 2.87 -0.31
N SER A 107 9.90 2.89 -1.17
CA SER A 107 10.28 1.78 -2.05
C SER A 107 11.79 1.58 -2.05
N SER A 108 12.24 0.35 -2.14
CA SER A 108 13.67 -0.02 -2.17
C SER A 108 13.85 -1.36 -2.89
N VAL A 109 15.05 -1.62 -3.37
CA VAL A 109 15.40 -2.98 -3.78
C VAL A 109 15.22 -3.90 -2.57
N ALA A 110 14.55 -5.01 -2.76
CA ALA A 110 14.35 -5.98 -1.69
C ALA A 110 15.67 -6.72 -1.39
N PRO A 111 15.95 -7.04 -0.12
CA PRO A 111 17.07 -7.92 0.21
C PRO A 111 16.97 -9.29 -0.47
N ASP A 112 18.08 -9.95 -0.67
CA ASP A 112 18.09 -11.31 -1.22
C ASP A 112 17.23 -12.26 -0.39
N GLY A 113 16.43 -13.06 -1.06
CA GLY A 113 15.51 -14.00 -0.42
C GLY A 113 14.26 -13.36 0.21
N PHE A 114 14.10 -12.04 0.12
CA PHE A 114 12.93 -11.36 0.67
C PHE A 114 11.64 -11.78 -0.05
N ASP A 115 10.64 -12.19 0.73
CA ASP A 115 9.26 -12.36 0.32
C ASP A 115 8.34 -11.68 1.32
N ALA A 116 7.51 -10.74 0.87
CA ALA A 116 6.68 -9.94 1.79
C ALA A 116 5.75 -10.82 2.64
N ARG A 117 5.23 -11.92 2.08
CA ARG A 117 4.33 -12.83 2.79
C ARG A 117 5.04 -13.66 3.87
N PHE A 118 6.26 -14.14 3.57
CA PHE A 118 6.96 -15.10 4.43
C PHE A 118 8.07 -14.47 5.26
N SER A 119 8.59 -13.30 4.89
CA SER A 119 9.66 -12.61 5.62
C SER A 119 9.18 -11.72 6.76
N ALA A 120 7.87 -11.63 7.00
CA ALA A 120 7.33 -10.83 8.09
C ALA A 120 7.64 -11.49 9.44
N VAL A 121 8.39 -10.78 10.30
CA VAL A 121 8.77 -11.26 11.64
C VAL A 121 7.71 -10.94 12.70
N TRP A 122 6.89 -9.91 12.49
CA TRP A 122 5.76 -9.58 13.34
C TRP A 122 4.71 -8.77 12.58
N ARG A 123 3.47 -8.78 13.12
CA ARG A 123 2.36 -7.94 12.69
C ARG A 123 1.69 -7.37 13.92
N ARG A 124 1.39 -6.07 13.89
CA ARG A 124 0.69 -5.39 14.99
C ARG A 124 -0.68 -4.94 14.51
N TYR A 125 -1.71 -5.28 15.28
CA TYR A 125 -3.08 -4.84 15.06
C TYR A 125 -3.55 -3.98 16.22
N ARG A 126 -4.36 -2.96 15.91
CA ARG A 126 -5.00 -2.11 16.89
C ARG A 126 -6.49 -2.04 16.60
N TYR A 127 -7.29 -2.46 17.54
CA TYR A 127 -8.73 -2.26 17.54
C TYR A 127 -9.06 -1.11 18.47
N ARG A 128 -9.88 -0.14 17.98
CA ARG A 128 -10.39 0.95 18.80
C ARG A 128 -11.87 0.75 18.98
N LEU A 129 -12.28 0.70 20.25
CA LEU A 129 -13.67 0.57 20.66
C LEU A 129 -14.06 1.80 21.47
N ALA A 130 -15.19 2.41 21.17
CA ALA A 130 -15.82 3.43 21.97
C ALA A 130 -17.12 2.83 22.54
N ASP A 131 -17.24 2.79 23.87
CA ASP A 131 -18.42 2.38 24.61
C ASP A 131 -19.20 3.60 25.12
N SER A 132 -20.26 3.37 25.86
CA SER A 132 -21.07 4.43 26.46
C SER A 132 -20.28 5.29 27.48
N THR A 133 -19.21 4.77 28.05
CA THR A 133 -18.35 5.47 29.03
C THR A 133 -17.32 6.35 28.35
N ALA A 134 -16.68 5.84 27.30
CA ALA A 134 -15.65 6.57 26.55
C ALA A 134 -16.24 7.68 25.65
N GLY A 135 -17.50 7.55 25.29
CA GLY A 135 -18.18 8.46 24.38
C GLY A 135 -17.78 8.27 22.91
N TYR A 136 -18.58 8.88 22.03
CA TYR A 136 -18.36 8.81 20.58
C TYR A 136 -17.65 10.08 20.10
N ASP A 137 -16.49 9.92 19.44
CA ASP A 137 -15.77 10.99 18.77
C ASP A 137 -15.99 10.93 17.25
N PRO A 138 -16.71 11.89 16.65
CA PRO A 138 -16.98 11.90 15.21
C PRO A 138 -15.71 12.03 14.36
N LEU A 139 -14.62 12.58 14.89
CA LEU A 139 -13.34 12.67 14.19
C LEU A 139 -12.67 11.31 14.04
N ARG A 140 -13.08 10.34 14.83
CA ARG A 140 -12.58 8.95 14.79
C ARG A 140 -13.56 7.94 14.21
N ARG A 141 -14.61 8.41 13.56
CA ARG A 141 -15.68 7.55 13.03
C ARG A 141 -15.21 6.48 12.04
N HIS A 142 -14.05 6.68 11.40
CA HIS A 142 -13.52 5.75 10.41
C HIS A 142 -12.50 4.75 10.99
N ASP A 143 -12.01 4.98 12.22
CA ASP A 143 -10.99 4.14 12.85
C ASP A 143 -11.39 3.60 14.23
N THR A 144 -12.65 3.81 14.64
CA THR A 144 -13.17 3.39 15.93
C THR A 144 -14.55 2.80 15.79
N THR A 145 -14.76 1.62 16.35
CA THR A 145 -16.07 0.96 16.39
C THR A 145 -16.83 1.42 17.64
N ALA A 146 -18.01 2.01 17.43
CA ALA A 146 -18.89 2.33 18.54
C ALA A 146 -19.64 1.07 18.99
N HIS A 147 -19.50 0.71 20.26
CA HIS A 147 -20.24 -0.38 20.89
C HIS A 147 -21.31 0.23 21.81
N ARG A 148 -22.56 0.01 21.45
CA ARG A 148 -23.66 0.33 22.36
C ARG A 148 -23.77 -0.84 23.32
N GLY A 149 -23.30 -0.63 24.54
CA GLY A 149 -23.44 -1.61 25.62
C GLY A 149 -24.90 -2.03 25.76
N VAL A 150 -25.09 -3.29 26.07
CA VAL A 150 -26.40 -3.86 26.46
C VAL A 150 -26.80 -3.29 27.81
#